data_929fd4fbb412a9846327d9ebf853e893
#
_entry.id   929fd4fbb412a9846327d9ebf853e893
#
_cell.length_a   1.000
_cell.length_b   1.000
_cell.length_c   1.000
_cell.angle_alpha   90.00
_cell.angle_beta   90.00
_cell.angle_gamma   90.00
#
_symmetry.space_group_name_H-M   'P 1'
#
loop_
_entity.id
_entity.type
_entity.pdbx_description
1 polymer ?
#
loop_
_entity_poly.entity_id
_entity_poly.type
_entity_poly.pdbx_seq_one_letter_code
_entity_poly.pdbx_strand_id
1 'polypeptide(L)'
;MNSKAQQAKQSLGIFKEKVDLVLGEILDKEIKEAENYTQLAVDYMTELKNISLVSGKRLRPSFVYYTYKLSGGRNEEEIIKIAAAIELVHVFLLVEDDFMDIASKRRGYPTINETYRLWHAKNLYKKDSTHFGNTIAVNVGLICDHIALNVLNNSNFDLELIKKAVNQLNNQIIIKKVKFR
;
A
#
# COMPACT_ATOMS: atom_id res chain seq x y z
N MET A 1 21.39 -23.01 18.60
CA MET A 1 20.73 -21.67 18.55
C MET A 1 20.08 -21.36 17.21
N ASN A 2 20.25 -22.17 16.16
CA ASN A 2 19.78 -21.86 14.80
C ASN A 2 18.29 -22.18 14.51
N SER A 3 17.63 -23.03 15.31
CA SER A 3 16.29 -23.52 14.95
C SER A 3 15.16 -22.48 15.12
N LYS A 4 15.16 -21.68 16.19
CA LYS A 4 14.11 -20.67 16.44
C LYS A 4 14.15 -19.50 15.46
N ALA A 5 15.35 -19.01 15.11
CA ALA A 5 15.50 -17.95 14.11
C ALA A 5 15.09 -18.43 12.71
N GLN A 6 15.39 -19.68 12.38
CA GLN A 6 15.01 -20.28 11.11
C GLN A 6 13.49 -20.52 11.01
N GLN A 7 12.87 -20.99 12.09
CA GLN A 7 11.41 -21.11 12.20
C GLN A 7 10.70 -19.76 12.07
N ALA A 8 11.21 -18.72 12.76
CA ALA A 8 10.66 -17.37 12.64
C ALA A 8 10.76 -16.84 11.21
N LYS A 9 11.90 -17.02 10.54
CA LYS A 9 12.09 -16.61 9.14
C LYS A 9 11.13 -17.36 8.21
N GLN A 10 10.94 -18.65 8.41
CA GLN A 10 9.99 -19.46 7.63
C GLN A 10 8.55 -18.99 7.85
N SER A 11 8.14 -18.76 9.10
CA SER A 11 6.80 -18.26 9.43
C SER A 11 6.52 -16.88 8.80
N LEU A 12 7.51 -15.98 8.83
CA LEU A 12 7.41 -14.68 8.16
C LEU A 12 7.32 -14.81 6.64
N GLY A 13 8.01 -15.78 6.03
CA GLY A 13 7.91 -16.09 4.61
C GLY A 13 6.50 -16.53 4.21
N ILE A 14 5.94 -17.51 4.92
CA ILE A 14 4.57 -18.01 4.70
C ILE A 14 3.54 -16.89 4.89
N PHE A 15 3.70 -16.09 5.94
CA PHE A 15 2.82 -14.94 6.18
C PHE A 15 2.88 -13.93 5.04
N LYS A 16 4.10 -13.62 4.56
CA LYS A 16 4.30 -12.70 3.44
C LYS A 16 3.54 -13.16 2.19
N GLU A 17 3.62 -14.45 1.84
CA GLU A 17 2.91 -15.01 0.69
C GLU A 17 1.39 -14.83 0.82
N LYS A 18 0.84 -15.07 2.01
CA LYS A 18 -0.61 -14.86 2.28
C LYS A 18 -1.02 -13.40 2.12
N VAL A 19 -0.25 -12.46 2.65
CA VAL A 19 -0.54 -11.03 2.53
C VAL A 19 -0.39 -10.57 1.08
N ASP A 20 0.65 -11.02 0.37
CA ASP A 20 0.87 -10.63 -1.04
C ASP A 20 -0.27 -11.14 -1.93
N LEU A 21 -0.80 -12.34 -1.67
CA LEU A 21 -1.97 -12.86 -2.38
C LEU A 21 -3.20 -11.97 -2.17
N VAL A 22 -3.57 -11.69 -0.92
CA VAL A 22 -4.73 -10.85 -0.58
C VAL A 22 -4.57 -9.43 -1.10
N LEU A 23 -3.36 -8.86 -1.01
CA LEU A 23 -3.04 -7.55 -1.55
C LEU A 23 -3.22 -7.52 -3.08
N GLY A 24 -2.79 -8.59 -3.77
CA GLY A 24 -3.01 -8.77 -5.19
C GLY A 24 -4.49 -8.80 -5.55
N GLU A 25 -5.29 -9.59 -4.82
CA GLU A 25 -6.75 -9.72 -5.04
C GLU A 25 -7.49 -8.38 -4.84
N ILE A 26 -7.13 -7.63 -3.77
CA ILE A 26 -7.70 -6.29 -3.53
C ILE A 26 -7.42 -5.38 -4.73
N LEU A 27 -6.17 -5.33 -5.19
CA LEU A 27 -5.78 -4.43 -6.28
C LEU A 27 -6.29 -4.89 -7.65
N ASP A 28 -6.43 -6.21 -7.89
CA ASP A 28 -7.07 -6.73 -9.10
C ASP A 28 -8.54 -6.33 -9.21
N LYS A 29 -9.24 -6.30 -8.09
CA LYS A 29 -10.62 -5.78 -8.05
C LYS A 29 -10.67 -4.31 -8.45
N GLU A 30 -9.76 -3.49 -7.92
CA GLU A 30 -9.70 -2.06 -8.24
C GLU A 30 -9.27 -1.81 -9.70
N ILE A 31 -8.37 -2.64 -10.27
CA ILE A 31 -8.02 -2.59 -11.70
C ILE A 31 -9.25 -2.87 -12.55
N LYS A 32 -10.02 -3.90 -12.20
CA LYS A 32 -11.25 -4.24 -12.91
C LYS A 32 -12.31 -3.14 -12.84
N GLU A 33 -12.46 -2.49 -11.70
CA GLU A 33 -13.35 -1.32 -11.58
C GLU A 33 -12.86 -0.15 -12.42
N ALA A 34 -11.54 0.05 -12.53
CA ALA A 34 -10.95 1.11 -13.34
C ALA A 34 -11.24 0.96 -14.85
N GLU A 35 -11.50 -0.26 -15.34
CA GLU A 35 -11.90 -0.53 -16.73
C GLU A 35 -13.18 0.21 -17.15
N ASN A 36 -14.05 0.53 -16.17
CA ASN A 36 -15.29 1.28 -16.41
C ASN A 36 -15.06 2.78 -16.68
N TYR A 37 -13.83 3.28 -16.52
CA TYR A 37 -13.51 4.69 -16.64
C TYR A 37 -12.63 4.99 -17.86
N THR A 38 -11.32 4.80 -17.73
CA THR A 38 -10.36 5.10 -18.80
C THR A 38 -9.17 4.14 -18.75
N GLN A 39 -8.48 3.96 -19.89
CA GLN A 39 -7.22 3.21 -19.92
C GLN A 39 -6.19 3.78 -18.94
N LEU A 40 -6.12 5.09 -18.81
CA LEU A 40 -5.20 5.74 -17.86
C LEU A 40 -5.50 5.37 -16.40
N ALA A 41 -6.77 5.18 -16.03
CA ALA A 41 -7.15 4.69 -14.70
C ALA A 41 -6.68 3.24 -14.47
N VAL A 42 -6.81 2.38 -15.48
CA VAL A 42 -6.28 1.01 -15.45
C VAL A 42 -4.76 1.02 -15.28
N ASP A 43 -4.06 1.88 -16.02
CA ASP A 43 -2.60 2.02 -15.94
C ASP A 43 -2.17 2.45 -14.52
N TYR A 44 -2.90 3.40 -13.89
CA TYR A 44 -2.61 3.84 -12.51
C TYR A 44 -2.78 2.73 -11.49
N MET A 45 -3.88 1.96 -11.59
CA MET A 45 -4.13 0.85 -10.68
C MET A 45 -3.13 -0.29 -10.89
N THR A 46 -2.75 -0.55 -12.14
CA THR A 46 -1.73 -1.54 -12.48
C THR A 46 -0.36 -1.15 -11.90
N GLU A 47 0.02 0.12 -12.03
CA GLU A 47 1.28 0.59 -11.45
C GLU A 47 1.23 0.57 -9.92
N LEU A 48 0.12 0.95 -9.29
CA LEU A 48 -0.08 0.80 -7.85
C LEU A 48 0.08 -0.65 -7.40
N LYS A 49 -0.49 -1.62 -8.15
CA LYS A 49 -0.30 -3.05 -7.88
C LYS A 49 1.16 -3.45 -7.98
N ASN A 50 1.85 -3.03 -9.04
CA ASN A 50 3.25 -3.34 -9.26
C ASN A 50 4.11 -2.87 -8.08
N ILE A 51 4.04 -1.60 -7.69
CA ILE A 51 4.83 -1.08 -6.57
C ILE A 51 4.45 -1.68 -5.22
N SER A 52 3.20 -2.06 -5.03
CA SER A 52 2.70 -2.69 -3.81
C SER A 52 3.25 -4.11 -3.64
N LEU A 53 3.45 -4.84 -4.73
CA LEU A 53 3.93 -6.23 -4.71
C LEU A 53 5.45 -6.35 -4.89
N VAL A 54 6.12 -5.32 -5.44
CA VAL A 54 7.57 -5.30 -5.56
C VAL A 54 8.23 -5.27 -4.18
N SER A 55 8.95 -6.31 -3.88
CA SER A 55 9.84 -6.54 -2.74
C SER A 55 9.57 -5.75 -1.45
N GLY A 56 8.94 -6.38 -0.48
CA GLY A 56 8.82 -5.88 0.91
C GLY A 56 8.97 -7.03 1.89
N LYS A 57 9.50 -6.74 3.08
CA LYS A 57 9.58 -7.72 4.17
C LYS A 57 8.24 -7.91 4.89
N ARG A 58 7.22 -7.12 4.56
CA ARG A 58 5.89 -7.10 5.18
C ARG A 58 5.94 -7.03 6.72
N LEU A 59 6.88 -6.26 7.26
CA LEU A 59 7.06 -6.18 8.72
C LEU A 59 5.86 -5.52 9.41
N ARG A 60 5.30 -4.43 8.85
CA ARG A 60 4.13 -3.77 9.44
C ARG A 60 2.90 -4.70 9.45
N PRO A 61 2.52 -5.34 8.34
CA PRO A 61 1.52 -6.40 8.32
C PRO A 61 1.80 -7.51 9.32
N SER A 62 3.06 -7.96 9.44
CA SER A 62 3.44 -9.02 10.38
C SER A 62 3.15 -8.63 11.83
N PHE A 63 3.46 -7.39 12.23
CA PHE A 63 3.14 -6.92 13.58
C PHE A 63 1.64 -6.97 13.86
N VAL A 64 0.80 -6.53 12.92
CA VAL A 64 -0.66 -6.60 13.06
C VAL A 64 -1.12 -8.04 13.24
N TYR A 65 -0.71 -8.93 12.34
CA TYR A 65 -1.10 -10.33 12.35
C TYR A 65 -0.67 -11.07 13.63
N TYR A 66 0.62 -11.01 13.96
CA TYR A 66 1.14 -11.74 15.11
C TYR A 66 0.66 -11.17 16.44
N THR A 67 0.48 -9.87 16.57
CA THR A 67 -0.13 -9.26 17.76
C THR A 67 -1.57 -9.74 17.95
N TYR A 68 -2.36 -9.76 16.88
CA TYR A 68 -3.73 -10.30 16.91
C TYR A 68 -3.75 -11.78 17.35
N LYS A 69 -2.87 -12.62 16.78
CA LYS A 69 -2.76 -14.04 17.15
C LYS A 69 -2.34 -14.22 18.61
N LEU A 70 -1.37 -13.44 19.09
CA LEU A 70 -0.90 -13.48 20.49
C LEU A 70 -1.98 -13.02 21.47
N SER A 71 -2.90 -12.13 21.05
CA SER A 71 -4.05 -11.70 21.84
C SER A 71 -5.23 -12.68 21.83
N GLY A 72 -5.04 -13.89 21.25
CA GLY A 72 -6.09 -14.91 21.18
C GLY A 72 -7.03 -14.82 19.98
N GLY A 73 -6.72 -13.96 19.01
CA GLY A 73 -7.49 -13.80 17.78
C GLY A 73 -7.48 -15.05 16.91
N ARG A 74 -8.66 -15.44 16.37
CA ARG A 74 -8.85 -16.70 15.62
C ARG A 74 -9.27 -16.47 14.17
N ASN A 75 -9.81 -15.30 13.81
CA ASN A 75 -10.25 -15.02 12.44
C ASN A 75 -9.02 -14.65 11.56
N GLU A 76 -8.38 -15.68 11.00
CA GLU A 76 -7.16 -15.53 10.23
C GLU A 76 -7.39 -14.82 8.90
N GLU A 77 -8.49 -15.13 8.22
CA GLU A 77 -8.82 -14.52 6.93
C GLU A 77 -8.96 -13.00 7.07
N GLU A 78 -9.76 -12.54 8.03
CA GLU A 78 -9.99 -11.11 8.23
C GLU A 78 -8.73 -10.36 8.71
N ILE A 79 -7.93 -10.96 9.59
CA ILE A 79 -6.73 -10.26 10.05
C ILE A 79 -5.68 -10.13 8.93
N ILE A 80 -5.65 -11.04 7.95
CA ILE A 80 -4.77 -10.91 6.78
C ILE A 80 -5.26 -9.77 5.88
N LYS A 81 -6.57 -9.58 5.69
CA LYS A 81 -7.13 -8.42 4.96
C LYS A 81 -6.74 -7.10 5.64
N ILE A 82 -6.89 -7.03 6.97
CA ILE A 82 -6.45 -5.85 7.76
C ILE A 82 -4.94 -5.63 7.60
N ALA A 83 -4.14 -6.68 7.65
CA ALA A 83 -2.70 -6.59 7.46
C ALA A 83 -2.33 -6.10 6.05
N ALA A 84 -3.05 -6.52 5.01
CA ALA A 84 -2.90 -6.02 3.65
C ALA A 84 -3.27 -4.54 3.54
N ALA A 85 -4.35 -4.10 4.21
CA ALA A 85 -4.72 -2.68 4.26
C ALA A 85 -3.62 -1.83 4.92
N ILE A 86 -2.98 -2.30 5.98
CA ILE A 86 -1.85 -1.59 6.62
C ILE A 86 -0.63 -1.53 5.69
N GLU A 87 -0.42 -2.52 4.82
CA GLU A 87 0.63 -2.42 3.79
C GLU A 87 0.27 -1.37 2.73
N LEU A 88 -1.00 -1.25 2.31
CA LEU A 88 -1.44 -0.18 1.41
C LEU A 88 -1.19 1.21 2.01
N VAL A 89 -1.52 1.42 3.28
CA VAL A 89 -1.16 2.66 3.98
C VAL A 89 0.35 2.92 3.94
N HIS A 90 1.16 1.86 4.10
CA HIS A 90 2.61 2.01 3.97
C HIS A 90 3.03 2.38 2.54
N VAL A 91 2.42 1.79 1.52
CA VAL A 91 2.67 2.13 0.11
C VAL A 91 2.31 3.59 -0.18
N PHE A 92 1.14 4.05 0.29
CA PHE A 92 0.75 5.46 0.23
C PHE A 92 1.85 6.38 0.79
N LEU A 93 2.32 6.11 2.00
CA LEU A 93 3.39 6.91 2.63
C LEU A 93 4.70 6.87 1.84
N LEU A 94 5.02 5.74 1.19
CA LEU A 94 6.22 5.63 0.34
C LEU A 94 6.09 6.48 -0.93
N VAL A 95 4.91 6.49 -1.56
CA VAL A 95 4.65 7.31 -2.76
C VAL A 95 4.78 8.79 -2.43
N GLU A 96 4.28 9.21 -1.28
CA GLU A 96 4.43 10.60 -0.84
C GLU A 96 5.86 10.97 -0.45
N ASP A 97 6.58 10.07 0.23
CA ASP A 97 8.01 10.27 0.53
C ASP A 97 8.80 10.43 -0.78
N ASP A 98 8.53 9.60 -1.81
CA ASP A 98 9.17 9.71 -3.13
C ASP A 98 8.90 11.04 -3.81
N PHE A 99 7.67 11.52 -3.73
CA PHE A 99 7.27 12.83 -4.26
C PHE A 99 8.00 13.97 -3.52
N MET A 100 8.02 13.95 -2.19
CA MET A 100 8.65 15.00 -1.37
C MET A 100 10.15 15.04 -1.53
N ASP A 101 10.79 13.87 -1.65
CA ASP A 101 12.25 13.73 -1.81
C ASP A 101 12.71 13.92 -3.27
N ILE A 102 11.77 14.16 -4.21
CA ILE A 102 12.04 14.24 -5.65
C ILE A 102 12.79 12.99 -6.14
N ALA A 103 12.46 11.84 -5.56
CA ALA A 103 13.13 10.60 -5.86
C ALA A 103 12.70 10.07 -7.24
N SER A 104 13.67 9.76 -8.10
CA SER A 104 13.41 9.16 -9.41
C SER A 104 13.37 7.64 -9.39
N LYS A 105 13.94 7.01 -8.34
CA LYS A 105 13.99 5.55 -8.20
C LYS A 105 13.80 5.11 -6.76
N ARG A 106 13.08 3.98 -6.61
CA ARG A 106 12.97 3.24 -5.36
C ARG A 106 13.29 1.77 -5.61
N ARG A 107 14.25 1.22 -4.85
CA ARG A 107 14.69 -0.20 -4.96
C ARG A 107 15.07 -0.62 -6.39
N GLY A 108 15.64 0.29 -7.18
CA GLY A 108 16.08 0.04 -8.55
C GLY A 108 15.00 0.27 -9.63
N TYR A 109 13.75 0.49 -9.26
CA TYR A 109 12.63 0.78 -10.17
C TYR A 109 12.30 2.27 -10.17
N PRO A 110 11.78 2.83 -11.27
CA PRO A 110 11.27 4.20 -11.30
C PRO A 110 10.17 4.38 -10.24
N THR A 111 10.10 5.56 -9.64
CA THR A 111 8.98 5.96 -8.78
C THR A 111 7.75 6.30 -9.63
N ILE A 112 6.57 6.39 -9.03
CA ILE A 112 5.34 6.73 -9.79
C ILE A 112 5.50 8.08 -10.48
N ASN A 113 5.97 9.11 -9.78
CA ASN A 113 6.21 10.43 -10.36
C ASN A 113 7.17 10.36 -11.56
N GLU A 114 8.23 9.57 -11.49
CA GLU A 114 9.18 9.43 -12.59
C GLU A 114 8.61 8.62 -13.76
N THR A 115 7.88 7.54 -13.49
CA THR A 115 7.21 6.72 -14.51
C THR A 115 6.28 7.61 -15.37
N TYR A 116 5.43 8.41 -14.73
CA TYR A 116 4.48 9.25 -15.45
C TYR A 116 5.09 10.52 -16.02
N ARG A 117 6.17 11.04 -15.44
CA ARG A 117 6.98 12.09 -16.05
C ARG A 117 7.55 11.62 -17.39
N LEU A 118 8.17 10.44 -17.41
CA LEU A 118 8.75 9.85 -18.62
C LEU A 118 7.68 9.51 -19.65
N TRP A 119 6.54 8.95 -19.21
CA TRP A 119 5.41 8.63 -20.08
C TRP A 119 4.86 9.89 -20.76
N HIS A 120 4.66 10.98 -20.02
CA HIS A 120 4.20 12.26 -20.54
C HIS A 120 5.18 12.85 -21.57
N ALA A 121 6.46 12.86 -21.24
CA ALA A 121 7.50 13.37 -22.13
C ALA A 121 7.61 12.55 -23.43
N LYS A 122 7.52 11.21 -23.34
CA LYS A 122 7.58 10.31 -24.49
C LYS A 122 6.41 10.52 -25.47
N ASN A 123 5.23 10.82 -24.95
CA ASN A 123 4.02 11.03 -25.78
C ASN A 123 3.89 12.47 -26.28
N LEU A 124 4.89 13.30 -26.07
CA LEU A 124 4.96 14.70 -26.55
C LEU A 124 3.76 15.54 -26.14
N TYR A 125 3.19 15.28 -24.97
CA TYR A 125 2.10 16.10 -24.43
C TYR A 125 2.59 17.51 -24.09
N LYS A 126 1.69 18.48 -24.25
CA LYS A 126 1.96 19.88 -23.88
C LYS A 126 2.06 20.01 -22.35
N LYS A 127 2.74 21.05 -21.89
CA LYS A 127 2.97 21.42 -20.50
C LYS A 127 4.10 20.60 -19.84
N ASP A 128 4.32 20.86 -18.58
CA ASP A 128 5.42 20.32 -17.79
C ASP A 128 5.19 18.85 -17.43
N SER A 129 6.11 18.00 -17.86
CA SER A 129 6.06 16.55 -17.59
C SER A 129 6.31 16.21 -16.11
N THR A 130 7.13 17.01 -15.42
CA THR A 130 7.40 16.82 -14.00
C THR A 130 6.17 17.12 -13.17
N HIS A 131 5.49 18.23 -13.49
CA HIS A 131 4.22 18.56 -12.85
C HIS A 131 3.18 17.47 -13.07
N PHE A 132 3.08 16.92 -14.28
CA PHE A 132 2.18 15.81 -14.58
C PHE A 132 2.50 14.57 -13.75
N GLY A 133 3.76 14.11 -13.75
CA GLY A 133 4.19 12.94 -12.98
C GLY A 133 3.92 13.10 -11.48
N ASN A 134 4.22 14.27 -10.93
CA ASN A 134 3.96 14.60 -9.53
C ASN A 134 2.46 14.58 -9.19
N THR A 135 1.61 15.14 -10.07
CA THR A 135 0.15 15.12 -9.88
C THR A 135 -0.39 13.70 -9.86
N ILE A 136 0.12 12.84 -10.76
CA ILE A 136 -0.28 11.42 -10.77
C ILE A 136 0.17 10.71 -9.48
N ALA A 137 1.38 10.94 -9.01
CA ALA A 137 1.87 10.31 -7.77
C ALA A 137 0.99 10.67 -6.58
N VAL A 138 0.62 11.94 -6.41
CA VAL A 138 -0.28 12.40 -5.35
C VAL A 138 -1.65 11.71 -5.44
N ASN A 139 -2.23 11.66 -6.65
CA ASN A 139 -3.54 11.02 -6.85
C ASN A 139 -3.48 9.51 -6.57
N VAL A 140 -2.45 8.80 -7.04
CA VAL A 140 -2.28 7.36 -6.80
C VAL A 140 -2.06 7.09 -5.32
N GLY A 141 -1.28 7.93 -4.62
CA GLY A 141 -1.11 7.85 -3.17
C GLY A 141 -2.45 7.99 -2.44
N LEU A 142 -3.23 9.02 -2.78
CA LEU A 142 -4.56 9.25 -2.19
C LEU A 142 -5.52 8.07 -2.43
N ILE A 143 -5.57 7.55 -3.66
CA ILE A 143 -6.38 6.38 -4.01
C ILE A 143 -5.94 5.17 -3.16
N CYS A 144 -4.65 4.94 -3.02
CA CYS A 144 -4.10 3.83 -2.22
C CYS A 144 -4.56 3.90 -0.75
N ASP A 145 -4.51 5.09 -0.14
CA ASP A 145 -5.01 5.31 1.23
C ASP A 145 -6.51 5.03 1.34
N HIS A 146 -7.30 5.47 0.38
CA HIS A 146 -8.76 5.24 0.36
C HIS A 146 -9.11 3.77 0.15
N ILE A 147 -8.36 3.02 -0.68
CA ILE A 147 -8.53 1.57 -0.81
C ILE A 147 -8.25 0.90 0.54
N ALA A 148 -7.19 1.30 1.24
CA ALA A 148 -6.87 0.77 2.56
C ALA A 148 -8.00 1.02 3.56
N LEU A 149 -8.52 2.25 3.64
CA LEU A 149 -9.64 2.61 4.51
C LEU A 149 -10.91 1.84 4.15
N ASN A 150 -11.17 1.63 2.85
CA ASN A 150 -12.31 0.84 2.39
C ASN A 150 -12.22 -0.62 2.84
N VAL A 151 -11.04 -1.24 2.76
CA VAL A 151 -10.80 -2.60 3.27
C VAL A 151 -11.03 -2.67 4.78
N LEU A 152 -10.53 -1.70 5.55
CA LEU A 152 -10.73 -1.63 7.00
C LEU A 152 -12.22 -1.52 7.36
N ASN A 153 -12.93 -0.59 6.73
CA ASN A 153 -14.34 -0.30 7.02
C ASN A 153 -15.30 -1.44 6.63
N ASN A 154 -14.92 -2.25 5.62
CA ASN A 154 -15.72 -3.40 5.17
C ASN A 154 -15.26 -4.73 5.77
N SER A 155 -14.44 -4.71 6.81
CA SER A 155 -14.02 -5.94 7.50
C SER A 155 -15.15 -6.52 8.37
N ASN A 156 -15.09 -7.83 8.61
CA ASN A 156 -16.05 -8.54 9.47
C ASN A 156 -15.68 -8.48 10.96
N PHE A 157 -14.86 -7.52 11.38
CA PHE A 157 -14.60 -7.26 12.79
C PHE A 157 -15.68 -6.34 13.39
N ASP A 158 -15.78 -6.35 14.73
CA ASP A 158 -16.66 -5.45 15.46
C ASP A 158 -16.42 -3.98 15.07
N LEU A 159 -17.51 -3.27 14.78
CA LEU A 159 -17.48 -1.89 14.28
C LEU A 159 -16.73 -0.93 15.23
N GLU A 160 -16.89 -1.09 16.54
CA GLU A 160 -16.21 -0.24 17.51
C GLU A 160 -14.70 -0.52 17.56
N LEU A 161 -14.27 -1.77 17.31
CA LEU A 161 -12.85 -2.10 17.17
C LEU A 161 -12.27 -1.46 15.91
N ILE A 162 -12.98 -1.56 14.78
CA ILE A 162 -12.53 -0.94 13.52
C ILE A 162 -12.46 0.57 13.65
N LYS A 163 -13.45 1.21 14.22
CA LYS A 163 -13.46 2.66 14.48
C LYS A 163 -12.26 3.09 15.33
N LYS A 164 -11.93 2.35 16.40
CA LYS A 164 -10.75 2.61 17.22
C LYS A 164 -9.46 2.44 16.42
N ALA A 165 -9.36 1.38 15.60
CA ALA A 165 -8.19 1.12 14.77
C ALA A 165 -7.97 2.22 13.72
N VAL A 166 -9.04 2.64 13.01
CA VAL A 166 -8.99 3.73 12.02
C VAL A 166 -8.63 5.05 12.68
N ASN A 167 -9.20 5.39 13.85
CA ASN A 167 -8.84 6.60 14.58
C ASN A 167 -7.36 6.59 14.99
N GLN A 168 -6.85 5.45 15.47
CA GLN A 168 -5.44 5.32 15.83
C GLN A 168 -4.53 5.45 14.61
N LEU A 169 -4.89 4.86 13.47
CA LEU A 169 -4.18 4.99 12.21
C LEU A 169 -4.12 6.44 11.74
N ASN A 170 -5.26 7.13 11.71
CA ASN A 170 -5.36 8.53 11.33
C ASN A 170 -4.48 9.42 12.21
N ASN A 171 -4.50 9.21 13.53
CA ASN A 171 -3.65 9.95 14.46
C ASN A 171 -2.16 9.74 14.17
N GLN A 172 -1.74 8.52 13.83
CA GLN A 172 -0.34 8.23 13.47
C GLN A 172 0.07 8.93 12.16
N ILE A 173 -0.82 8.94 11.16
CA ILE A 173 -0.57 9.62 9.88
C ILE A 173 -0.46 11.13 10.10
N ILE A 174 -1.39 11.74 10.84
CA ILE A 174 -1.38 13.18 11.16
C ILE A 174 -0.08 13.56 11.87
N ILE A 175 0.32 12.83 12.91
CA ILE A 175 1.54 13.10 13.67
C ILE A 175 2.78 12.98 12.76
N LYS A 176 2.84 11.97 11.89
CA LYS A 176 3.94 11.77 10.94
C LYS A 176 4.03 12.96 9.99
N LYS A 177 2.91 13.39 9.40
CA LYS A 177 2.86 14.50 8.44
C LYS A 177 3.26 15.84 9.05
N VAL A 178 2.88 16.12 10.29
CA VAL A 178 3.24 17.39 10.98
C VAL A 178 4.72 17.43 11.39
N LYS A 179 5.35 16.26 11.61
CA LYS A 179 6.77 16.20 12.03
C LYS A 179 7.77 16.26 10.86
N PHE A 180 7.31 16.21 9.61
CA PHE A 180 8.16 16.45 8.45
C PHE A 180 8.41 17.96 8.28
N ARG A 181 9.44 18.44 8.99
CA ARG A 181 10.12 19.72 8.75
C ARG A 181 11.62 19.50 8.78
#